data_aab15881dd0581804e5e02c7c697f528
#
_entry.id   aab15881dd0581804e5e02c7c697f528
#
_cell.length_a   1.000
_cell.length_b   1.000
_cell.length_c   1.000
_cell.angle_alpha   90.00
_cell.angle_beta   90.00
_cell.angle_gamma   90.00
#
_symmetry.space_group_name_H-M   'P 1'
#
loop_
_entity.id
_entity.type
_entity.pdbx_description
1 polymer ?
#
loop_
_entity_poly.entity_id
_entity_poly.type
_entity_poly.pdbx_seq_one_letter_code
_entity_poly.pdbx_strand_id
1 'polypeptide(L)'
;PQPASGWLFNSIANKHADAMDNYPAPNVLPRAADDAQTAQVLSSILPVVLEQADYEQVYSDTWWRKLKQGTGVKGVFWDPEARGGVGEIAIRPMNLLMLYWEPGVADIQASPHFFSLSMENTKQLENRWPQLKGHSASVLDVPRFLHDGGLDTTEKSVVVDWYYKKPDKAGRT
;
A
#
# COMPACT_ATOMS: atom_id res chain seq x y z
N PRO A 1 -21.61 -32.11 6.90
CA PRO A 1 -20.41 -31.37 6.42
C PRO A 1 -20.31 -31.63 4.92
N GLN A 2 -20.28 -30.56 4.11
CA GLN A 2 -20.04 -30.67 2.67
C GLN A 2 -18.55 -30.99 2.47
N PRO A 3 -18.18 -31.96 1.61
CA PRO A 3 -16.80 -32.26 1.31
C PRO A 3 -16.17 -31.05 0.59
N ALA A 4 -15.14 -30.48 1.17
CA ALA A 4 -14.35 -29.42 0.55
C ALA A 4 -13.09 -30.03 -0.07
N SER A 5 -12.83 -29.75 -1.36
CA SER A 5 -11.60 -30.15 -2.03
C SER A 5 -10.59 -29.00 -2.02
N GLY A 6 -9.34 -29.29 -1.72
CA GLY A 6 -8.25 -28.30 -1.67
C GLY A 6 -7.65 -27.92 -3.04
N TRP A 7 -8.27 -28.28 -4.16
CA TRP A 7 -7.72 -28.08 -5.50
C TRP A 7 -7.38 -26.63 -5.82
N LEU A 8 -8.32 -25.71 -5.51
CA LEU A 8 -8.10 -24.28 -5.74
C LEU A 8 -6.96 -23.74 -4.87
N PHE A 9 -6.92 -24.15 -3.60
CA PHE A 9 -5.85 -23.77 -2.68
C PHE A 9 -4.48 -24.24 -3.19
N ASN A 10 -4.38 -25.51 -3.60
CA ASN A 10 -3.13 -26.07 -4.15
C ASN A 10 -2.68 -25.32 -5.41
N SER A 11 -3.62 -24.99 -6.31
CA SER A 11 -3.30 -24.23 -7.52
C SER A 11 -2.77 -22.83 -7.20
N ILE A 12 -3.37 -22.14 -6.24
CA ILE A 12 -2.92 -20.82 -5.78
C ILE A 12 -1.57 -20.94 -5.08
N ALA A 13 -1.39 -21.92 -4.19
CA ALA A 13 -0.15 -22.13 -3.45
C ALA A 13 1.04 -22.43 -4.36
N ASN A 14 0.86 -23.27 -5.38
CA ASN A 14 1.91 -23.56 -6.37
C ASN A 14 2.31 -22.30 -7.15
N LYS A 15 1.34 -21.53 -7.65
CA LYS A 15 1.63 -20.27 -8.35
C LYS A 15 2.30 -19.22 -7.45
N HIS A 16 1.95 -19.21 -6.17
CA HIS A 16 2.59 -18.35 -5.20
C HIS A 16 4.05 -18.78 -4.96
N ALA A 17 4.31 -20.08 -4.80
CA ALA A 17 5.67 -20.62 -4.66
C ALA A 17 6.53 -20.28 -5.89
N ASP A 18 6.02 -20.48 -7.12
CA ASP A 18 6.71 -20.10 -8.36
C ASP A 18 7.07 -18.61 -8.39
N ALA A 19 6.20 -17.74 -7.86
CA ALA A 19 6.45 -16.31 -7.79
C ALA A 19 7.53 -15.96 -6.75
N MET A 20 7.61 -16.71 -5.64
CA MET A 20 8.65 -16.51 -4.63
C MET A 20 10.01 -17.00 -5.10
N ASP A 21 10.06 -18.12 -5.83
CA ASP A 21 11.30 -18.64 -6.44
C ASP A 21 11.89 -17.66 -7.47
N ASN A 22 11.05 -16.84 -8.09
CA ASN A 22 11.42 -15.82 -9.07
C ASN A 22 11.37 -14.40 -8.49
N TYR A 23 11.77 -14.22 -7.24
CA TYR A 23 11.81 -12.91 -6.59
C TYR A 23 12.74 -11.94 -7.34
N PRO A 24 12.24 -10.75 -7.75
CA PRO A 24 13.00 -9.83 -8.60
C PRO A 24 14.09 -9.10 -7.83
N ALA A 25 15.32 -9.13 -8.34
CA ALA A 25 16.39 -8.29 -7.86
C ALA A 25 16.33 -6.91 -8.54
N PRO A 26 16.35 -5.79 -7.80
CA PRO A 26 16.33 -4.47 -8.39
C PRO A 26 17.69 -4.12 -8.99
N ASN A 27 17.67 -3.51 -10.19
CA ASN A 27 18.86 -2.99 -10.84
C ASN A 27 18.52 -1.65 -11.51
N VAL A 28 19.37 -0.65 -11.31
CA VAL A 28 19.22 0.68 -11.92
C VAL A 28 20.16 0.82 -13.09
N LEU A 29 19.59 1.08 -14.27
CA LEU A 29 20.36 1.31 -15.48
C LEU A 29 20.50 2.80 -15.75
N PRO A 30 21.71 3.29 -16.11
CA PRO A 30 21.93 4.68 -16.47
C PRO A 30 21.20 5.01 -17.78
N ARG A 31 20.67 6.22 -17.90
CA ARG A 31 20.09 6.73 -19.16
C ARG A 31 21.13 7.44 -20.02
N ALA A 32 22.10 8.09 -19.39
CA ALA A 32 23.19 8.80 -20.04
C ALA A 32 24.53 8.33 -19.44
N ALA A 33 25.64 8.64 -20.10
CA ALA A 33 26.96 8.20 -19.65
C ALA A 33 27.39 8.85 -18.32
N ASP A 34 26.97 10.06 -18.06
CA ASP A 34 27.19 10.81 -16.82
C ASP A 34 26.35 10.30 -15.64
N ASP A 35 25.28 9.55 -15.90
CA ASP A 35 24.44 8.92 -14.87
C ASP A 35 25.00 7.59 -14.34
N ALA A 36 26.05 7.05 -14.95
CA ALA A 36 26.54 5.68 -14.67
C ALA A 36 26.92 5.49 -13.20
N GLN A 37 27.63 6.47 -12.61
CA GLN A 37 28.03 6.42 -11.20
C GLN A 37 26.82 6.46 -10.26
N THR A 38 25.85 7.32 -10.54
CA THR A 38 24.61 7.45 -9.77
C THR A 38 23.79 6.16 -9.84
N ALA A 39 23.67 5.56 -11.02
CA ALA A 39 22.96 4.28 -11.22
C ALA A 39 23.61 3.13 -10.44
N GLN A 40 24.95 3.08 -10.40
CA GLN A 40 25.68 2.09 -9.63
C GLN A 40 25.46 2.25 -8.12
N VAL A 41 25.52 3.49 -7.61
CA VAL A 41 25.22 3.78 -6.19
C VAL A 41 23.80 3.40 -5.84
N LEU A 42 22.81 3.76 -6.65
CA LEU A 42 21.41 3.40 -6.42
C LEU A 42 21.20 1.88 -6.46
N SER A 43 21.85 1.16 -7.38
CA SER A 43 21.78 -0.31 -7.46
C SER A 43 22.35 -1.00 -6.21
N SER A 44 23.31 -0.39 -5.54
CA SER A 44 23.86 -0.93 -4.28
C SER A 44 23.00 -0.59 -3.05
N ILE A 45 22.28 0.53 -3.06
CA ILE A 45 21.43 0.98 -1.95
C ILE A 45 20.06 0.31 -1.95
N LEU A 46 19.47 0.13 -3.14
CA LEU A 46 18.10 -0.41 -3.27
C LEU A 46 17.88 -1.75 -2.56
N PRO A 47 18.76 -2.77 -2.68
CA PRO A 47 18.60 -4.03 -1.96
C PRO A 47 18.53 -3.83 -0.45
N VAL A 48 19.36 -2.95 0.11
CA VAL A 48 19.39 -2.64 1.55
C VAL A 48 18.09 -1.98 1.99
N VAL A 49 17.57 -1.03 1.21
CA VAL A 49 16.29 -0.37 1.51
C VAL A 49 15.13 -1.36 1.46
N LEU A 50 15.12 -2.27 0.48
CA LEU A 50 14.09 -3.29 0.37
C LEU A 50 14.16 -4.31 1.50
N GLU A 51 15.36 -4.72 1.92
CA GLU A 51 15.55 -5.60 3.07
C GLU A 51 15.05 -4.92 4.36
N GLN A 52 15.40 -3.65 4.59
CA GLN A 52 14.93 -2.87 5.75
C GLN A 52 13.42 -2.67 5.78
N ALA A 53 12.77 -2.57 4.61
CA ALA A 53 11.34 -2.46 4.47
C ALA A 53 10.61 -3.82 4.50
N ASP A 54 11.30 -4.92 4.79
CA ASP A 54 10.77 -6.30 4.75
C ASP A 54 10.00 -6.61 3.45
N TYR A 55 10.59 -6.17 2.32
CA TYR A 55 9.91 -6.19 1.02
C TYR A 55 9.59 -7.60 0.54
N GLU A 56 10.34 -8.61 0.93
CA GLU A 56 10.07 -10.01 0.58
C GLU A 56 8.71 -10.45 1.13
N GLN A 57 8.42 -10.13 2.40
CA GLN A 57 7.11 -10.40 3.00
C GLN A 57 5.99 -9.61 2.31
N VAL A 58 6.22 -8.33 2.05
CA VAL A 58 5.26 -7.48 1.32
C VAL A 58 4.99 -8.00 -0.09
N TYR A 59 6.02 -8.51 -0.76
CA TYR A 59 5.92 -9.13 -2.08
C TYR A 59 5.07 -10.39 -2.03
N SER A 60 5.35 -11.28 -1.09
CA SER A 60 4.60 -12.50 -0.81
C SER A 60 3.10 -12.20 -0.58
N ASP A 61 2.80 -11.30 0.34
CA ASP A 61 1.42 -10.91 0.69
C ASP A 61 0.68 -10.28 -0.50
N THR A 62 1.38 -9.48 -1.29
CA THR A 62 0.82 -8.84 -2.48
C THR A 62 0.49 -9.87 -3.57
N TRP A 63 1.39 -10.85 -3.79
CA TRP A 63 1.13 -11.94 -4.72
C TRP A 63 -0.02 -12.83 -4.27
N TRP A 64 -0.10 -13.14 -2.99
CA TRP A 64 -1.21 -13.90 -2.42
C TRP A 64 -2.56 -13.21 -2.64
N ARG A 65 -2.60 -11.88 -2.45
CA ARG A 65 -3.80 -11.07 -2.75
C ARG A 65 -4.11 -11.07 -4.24
N LYS A 66 -3.09 -10.85 -5.10
CA LYS A 66 -3.23 -10.86 -6.55
C LYS A 66 -3.84 -12.17 -7.05
N LEU A 67 -3.37 -13.31 -6.58
CA LEU A 67 -3.87 -14.63 -6.99
C LEU A 67 -5.31 -14.88 -6.56
N LYS A 68 -5.75 -14.33 -5.43
CA LYS A 68 -7.12 -14.48 -4.91
C LYS A 68 -8.11 -13.45 -5.48
N GLN A 69 -7.67 -12.22 -5.69
CA GLN A 69 -8.53 -11.07 -5.99
C GLN A 69 -8.30 -10.50 -7.41
N GLY A 70 -7.34 -11.05 -8.15
CA GLY A 70 -6.96 -10.55 -9.46
C GLY A 70 -6.00 -9.35 -9.44
N THR A 71 -5.94 -8.61 -8.34
CA THR A 71 -5.10 -7.41 -8.20
C THR A 71 -4.42 -7.38 -6.84
N GLY A 72 -3.13 -7.07 -6.85
CA GLY A 72 -2.35 -6.77 -5.65
C GLY A 72 -1.76 -5.36 -5.75
N VAL A 73 -1.93 -4.56 -4.71
CA VAL A 73 -1.45 -3.17 -4.65
C VAL A 73 -0.47 -3.02 -3.51
N LYS A 74 0.62 -2.30 -3.76
CA LYS A 74 1.61 -1.88 -2.76
C LYS A 74 1.65 -0.37 -2.68
N GLY A 75 1.73 0.16 -1.46
CA GLY A 75 2.00 1.56 -1.20
C GLY A 75 3.46 1.75 -0.75
N VAL A 76 4.10 2.81 -1.22
CA VAL A 76 5.42 3.25 -0.78
C VAL A 76 5.24 4.58 -0.09
N PHE A 77 5.67 4.67 1.17
CA PHE A 77 5.46 5.83 2.02
C PHE A 77 6.78 6.24 2.66
N TRP A 78 6.85 7.48 3.10
CA TRP A 78 7.88 7.94 4.01
C TRP A 78 7.34 7.91 5.44
N ASP A 79 7.99 7.19 6.33
CA ASP A 79 7.66 7.17 7.76
C ASP A 79 8.65 8.07 8.51
N PRO A 80 8.27 9.29 8.89
CA PRO A 80 9.17 10.24 9.53
C PRO A 80 9.53 9.88 10.98
N GLU A 81 8.75 8.99 11.62
CA GLU A 81 8.95 8.59 13.02
C GLU A 81 9.88 7.38 13.16
N ALA A 82 10.13 6.67 12.05
CA ALA A 82 11.02 5.53 12.03
C ALA A 82 12.45 5.92 12.44
N ARG A 83 13.18 4.98 13.03
CA ARG A 83 14.57 5.14 13.47
C ARG A 83 14.81 6.34 14.37
N GLY A 84 13.90 6.60 15.31
CA GLY A 84 14.03 7.69 16.25
C GLY A 84 13.91 9.09 15.63
N GLY A 85 13.16 9.22 14.54
CA GLY A 85 12.88 10.49 13.87
C GLY A 85 13.79 10.80 12.68
N VAL A 86 14.67 9.87 12.28
CA VAL A 86 15.47 10.02 11.05
C VAL A 86 14.59 9.79 9.82
N GLY A 87 13.56 8.95 9.96
CA GLY A 87 12.68 8.56 8.88
C GLY A 87 13.18 7.36 8.07
N GLU A 88 12.24 6.66 7.45
CA GLU A 88 12.51 5.48 6.64
C GLU A 88 11.46 5.29 5.54
N ILE A 89 11.82 4.59 4.47
CA ILE A 89 10.88 4.17 3.43
C ILE A 89 10.11 2.96 3.95
N ALA A 90 8.78 3.09 4.06
CA ALA A 90 7.88 2.01 4.42
C ALA A 90 7.16 1.50 3.17
N ILE A 91 7.19 0.19 2.93
CA ILE A 91 6.46 -0.46 1.85
C ILE A 91 5.41 -1.38 2.48
N ARG A 92 4.15 -1.21 2.08
CA ARG A 92 3.04 -1.96 2.70
C ARG A 92 2.08 -2.49 1.65
N PRO A 93 1.52 -3.71 1.83
CA PRO A 93 0.45 -4.19 0.98
C PRO A 93 -0.83 -3.38 1.27
N MET A 94 -1.45 -2.84 0.22
CA MET A 94 -2.69 -2.06 0.33
C MET A 94 -3.92 -2.94 0.12
N ASN A 95 -5.01 -2.61 0.81
CA ASN A 95 -6.29 -3.27 0.56
C ASN A 95 -6.98 -2.58 -0.62
N LEU A 96 -7.22 -3.33 -1.71
CA LEU A 96 -7.86 -2.81 -2.92
C LEU A 96 -9.24 -2.17 -2.64
N LEU A 97 -9.99 -2.72 -1.69
CA LEU A 97 -11.32 -2.21 -1.31
C LEU A 97 -11.27 -0.87 -0.53
N MET A 98 -10.10 -0.45 -0.13
CA MET A 98 -9.85 0.82 0.56
C MET A 98 -9.31 1.91 -0.37
N LEU A 99 -9.21 1.62 -1.67
CA LEU A 99 -8.66 2.54 -2.68
C LEU A 99 -9.76 2.99 -3.63
N TYR A 100 -9.88 4.30 -3.84
CA TYR A 100 -10.90 4.89 -4.69
C TYR A 100 -10.31 5.94 -5.62
N TRP A 101 -10.81 5.97 -6.85
CA TRP A 101 -10.47 6.96 -7.86
C TRP A 101 -11.74 7.32 -8.66
N GLU A 102 -11.64 8.24 -9.60
CA GLU A 102 -12.77 8.72 -10.37
C GLU A 102 -13.45 7.56 -11.13
N PRO A 103 -14.78 7.38 -10.98
CA PRO A 103 -15.53 6.35 -11.69
C PRO A 103 -15.41 6.51 -13.22
N GLY A 104 -15.24 5.36 -13.91
CA GLY A 104 -15.15 5.33 -15.37
C GLY A 104 -13.76 5.61 -15.95
N VAL A 105 -12.78 5.97 -15.11
CA VAL A 105 -11.38 6.13 -15.54
C VAL A 105 -10.68 4.79 -15.51
N ALA A 106 -10.22 4.32 -16.66
CA ALA A 106 -9.52 3.03 -16.79
C ALA A 106 -8.06 3.12 -16.33
N ASP A 107 -7.40 4.25 -16.58
CA ASP A 107 -6.02 4.51 -16.13
C ASP A 107 -6.05 5.35 -14.86
N ILE A 108 -5.65 4.76 -13.72
CA ILE A 108 -5.60 5.46 -12.43
C ILE A 108 -4.75 6.74 -12.51
N GLN A 109 -3.72 6.76 -13.36
CA GLN A 109 -2.89 7.95 -13.56
C GLN A 109 -3.63 9.10 -14.24
N ALA A 110 -4.70 8.82 -14.94
CA ALA A 110 -5.57 9.86 -15.55
C ALA A 110 -6.57 10.44 -14.55
N SER A 111 -6.80 9.77 -13.40
CA SER A 111 -7.69 10.27 -12.35
C SER A 111 -7.16 11.56 -11.72
N PRO A 112 -7.97 12.62 -11.58
CA PRO A 112 -7.58 13.85 -10.90
C PRO A 112 -7.51 13.68 -9.38
N HIS A 113 -8.22 12.68 -8.84
CA HIS A 113 -8.31 12.39 -7.41
C HIS A 113 -8.06 10.91 -7.13
N PHE A 114 -7.38 10.65 -6.03
CA PHE A 114 -7.19 9.31 -5.50
C PHE A 114 -7.37 9.34 -3.99
N PHE A 115 -8.11 8.40 -3.45
CA PHE A 115 -8.37 8.28 -2.03
C PHE A 115 -7.88 6.94 -1.51
N SER A 116 -7.23 6.97 -0.37
CA SER A 116 -6.87 5.78 0.40
C SER A 116 -7.54 5.87 1.76
N LEU A 117 -8.29 4.84 2.12
CA LEU A 117 -8.94 4.74 3.41
C LEU A 117 -8.14 3.81 4.33
N SER A 118 -8.02 4.20 5.60
CA SER A 118 -7.48 3.35 6.65
C SER A 118 -8.34 3.45 7.91
N MET A 119 -8.25 2.42 8.77
CA MET A 119 -8.90 2.43 10.09
C MET A 119 -7.81 2.51 11.15
N GLU A 120 -7.80 3.58 11.91
CA GLU A 120 -6.82 3.83 12.96
C GLU A 120 -7.50 3.96 14.33
N ASN A 121 -6.72 3.77 15.40
CA ASN A 121 -7.22 3.95 16.74
C ASN A 121 -7.48 5.44 17.01
N THR A 122 -8.71 5.76 17.45
CA THR A 122 -9.17 7.13 17.69
C THR A 122 -8.27 7.87 18.70
N LYS A 123 -7.85 7.21 19.77
CA LYS A 123 -6.97 7.83 20.78
C LYS A 123 -5.58 8.16 20.22
N GLN A 124 -5.04 7.31 19.33
CA GLN A 124 -3.76 7.59 18.66
C GLN A 124 -3.89 8.79 17.72
N LEU A 125 -4.99 8.89 16.98
CA LEU A 125 -5.28 10.03 16.12
C LEU A 125 -5.43 11.33 16.93
N GLU A 126 -6.16 11.29 18.05
CA GLU A 126 -6.34 12.45 18.94
C GLU A 126 -5.03 12.89 19.60
N ASN A 127 -4.13 11.95 19.91
CA ASN A 127 -2.80 12.28 20.44
C ASN A 127 -1.91 12.93 19.36
N ARG A 128 -1.99 12.43 18.12
CA ARG A 128 -1.21 12.97 17.00
C ARG A 128 -1.76 14.32 16.52
N TRP A 129 -3.09 14.47 16.55
CA TRP A 129 -3.81 15.69 16.16
C TRP A 129 -4.83 16.09 17.22
N PRO A 130 -4.42 16.86 18.25
CA PRO A 130 -5.28 17.24 19.37
C PRO A 130 -6.57 17.97 18.99
N GLN A 131 -6.59 18.62 17.81
CA GLN A 131 -7.77 19.28 17.26
C GLN A 131 -8.90 18.32 16.87
N LEU A 132 -8.62 17.01 16.75
CA LEU A 132 -9.61 15.99 16.41
C LEU A 132 -10.41 15.49 17.62
N LYS A 133 -10.06 15.91 18.84
CA LYS A 133 -10.80 15.50 20.05
C LYS A 133 -12.30 15.83 19.92
N GLY A 134 -13.11 14.78 19.99
CA GLY A 134 -14.57 14.89 19.87
C GLY A 134 -15.10 15.01 18.43
N HIS A 135 -14.26 14.89 17.41
CA HIS A 135 -14.63 14.98 15.99
C HIS A 135 -14.34 13.68 15.22
N SER A 136 -14.13 12.56 15.90
CA SER A 136 -13.85 11.28 15.23
C SER A 136 -15.07 10.77 14.45
N ALA A 137 -14.85 10.38 13.19
CA ALA A 137 -15.88 9.76 12.36
C ALA A 137 -16.10 8.29 12.77
N SER A 138 -17.35 7.88 12.89
CA SER A 138 -17.71 6.51 13.21
C SER A 138 -17.38 5.56 12.05
N VAL A 139 -16.81 4.40 12.37
CA VAL A 139 -16.62 3.31 11.39
C VAL A 139 -17.95 2.78 10.85
N LEU A 140 -19.07 3.02 11.55
CA LEU A 140 -20.40 2.61 11.12
C LEU A 140 -20.85 3.24 9.80
N ASP A 141 -20.26 4.39 9.42
CA ASP A 141 -20.55 5.08 8.16
C ASP A 141 -19.77 4.48 6.97
N VAL A 142 -18.86 3.55 7.23
CA VAL A 142 -18.08 2.85 6.20
C VAL A 142 -18.86 1.64 5.69
N PRO A 143 -18.93 1.42 4.37
CA PRO A 143 -19.57 0.25 3.80
C PRO A 143 -19.07 -1.06 4.45
N ARG A 144 -19.98 -1.95 4.82
CA ARG A 144 -19.69 -3.17 5.56
C ARG A 144 -18.66 -4.09 4.88
N PHE A 145 -18.50 -4.00 3.56
CA PHE A 145 -17.49 -4.78 2.83
C PHE A 145 -16.06 -4.25 3.02
N LEU A 146 -15.87 -3.04 3.59
CA LEU A 146 -14.56 -2.46 3.87
C LEU A 146 -13.98 -2.93 5.21
N HIS A 147 -14.80 -3.50 6.07
CA HIS A 147 -14.38 -4.09 7.33
C HIS A 147 -15.03 -5.46 7.53
N ASP A 148 -14.33 -6.34 8.23
CA ASP A 148 -14.89 -7.61 8.67
C ASP A 148 -15.95 -7.35 9.73
N GLY A 149 -17.16 -7.92 9.56
CA GLY A 149 -18.26 -7.78 10.52
C GLY A 149 -17.97 -8.37 11.90
N GLY A 150 -16.89 -9.17 12.04
CA GLY A 150 -16.37 -9.67 13.31
C GLY A 150 -15.27 -8.81 13.91
N LEU A 151 -14.82 -7.76 13.20
CA LEU A 151 -13.79 -6.88 13.71
C LEU A 151 -14.35 -5.94 14.76
N ASP A 152 -13.71 -5.86 15.93
CA ASP A 152 -14.02 -4.83 16.91
C ASP A 152 -13.64 -3.45 16.38
N THR A 153 -14.64 -2.64 16.07
CA THR A 153 -14.50 -1.27 15.58
C THR A 153 -14.63 -0.23 16.68
N THR A 154 -14.80 -0.68 17.94
CA THR A 154 -14.83 0.20 19.12
C THR A 154 -13.50 0.97 19.16
N GLU A 155 -13.59 2.26 19.40
CA GLU A 155 -12.43 3.16 19.45
C GLU A 155 -11.61 3.27 18.13
N LYS A 156 -12.19 2.89 16.98
CA LYS A 156 -11.57 3.11 15.66
C LYS A 156 -12.24 4.25 14.91
N SER A 157 -11.44 5.00 14.18
CA SER A 157 -11.87 6.05 13.26
C SER A 157 -11.34 5.79 11.86
N VAL A 158 -12.12 6.21 10.86
CA VAL A 158 -11.71 6.14 9.46
C VAL A 158 -10.88 7.37 9.12
N VAL A 159 -9.70 7.12 8.57
CA VAL A 159 -8.83 8.16 8.00
C VAL A 159 -8.92 8.07 6.48
N VAL A 160 -9.09 9.20 5.84
CA VAL A 160 -9.14 9.33 4.39
C VAL A 160 -7.96 10.17 3.94
N ASP A 161 -7.00 9.55 3.26
CA ASP A 161 -5.92 10.24 2.59
C ASP A 161 -6.37 10.63 1.19
N TRP A 162 -6.43 11.93 0.93
CA TRP A 162 -6.83 12.46 -0.36
C TRP A 162 -5.64 12.99 -1.14
N TYR A 163 -5.32 12.32 -2.23
CA TYR A 163 -4.31 12.74 -3.20
C TYR A 163 -4.99 13.40 -4.38
N TYR A 164 -4.53 14.56 -4.80
CA TYR A 164 -5.11 15.29 -5.93
C TYR A 164 -4.02 15.92 -6.80
N LYS A 165 -4.30 15.98 -8.10
CA LYS A 165 -3.45 16.68 -9.05
C LYS A 165 -3.72 18.16 -8.97
N LYS A 166 -2.68 18.93 -8.73
CA LYS A 166 -2.73 20.38 -8.77
C LYS A 166 -1.96 20.83 -10.02
N PRO A 167 -2.61 21.56 -10.95
CA PRO A 167 -1.90 22.12 -12.09
C PRO A 167 -0.78 23.05 -11.59
N ASP A 168 0.39 22.96 -12.21
CA ASP A 168 1.48 23.89 -11.93
C ASP A 168 1.11 25.29 -12.48
N LYS A 169 1.95 26.31 -12.21
CA LYS A 169 1.73 27.67 -12.74
C LYS A 169 1.74 27.73 -14.27
N ALA A 170 2.22 26.67 -14.95
CA ALA A 170 2.22 26.52 -16.40
C ALA A 170 1.04 25.67 -16.92
N GLY A 171 0.08 25.28 -16.05
CA GLY A 171 -1.09 24.48 -16.41
C GLY A 171 -0.80 23.00 -16.68
N ARG A 172 0.38 22.50 -16.31
CA ARG A 172 0.74 21.08 -16.42
C ARG A 172 0.34 20.34 -15.13
N THR A 173 -0.33 19.19 -15.27
CA THR A 173 -0.75 18.31 -14.18
C THR A 173 0.12 17.06 -14.11
#